data_844987769b92a7cb82bcddd83cd9984e
#
_entry.id   844987769b92a7cb82bcddd83cd9984e
#
_cell.length_a   1.000
_cell.length_b   1.000
_cell.length_c   1.000
_cell.angle_alpha   90.00
_cell.angle_beta   90.00
_cell.angle_gamma   90.00
#
_symmetry.space_group_name_H-M   'P 1'
#
loop_
_entity.id
_entity.type
_entity.pdbx_description
1 polymer ?
#
loop_
_entity_poly.entity_id
_entity_poly.type
_entity_poly.pdbx_seq_one_letter_code
_entity_poly.pdbx_strand_id
1 'polypeptide(L)'
;ATLGRMINVLGEPIDGGAPFPADTPRAPIHRRAPTLADQRGQRQIFTTGIKVLDLLAPLARGGKAAMFGGAGVGKTVLIMELIRATVGQHQGLSVFAGIGERSREGHELWLELARAGVLPKTALVFGQMAEPPGARSCLLYTSD
;
A
#
# COMPACT_ATOMS: atom_id res chain seq x y z
N ALA A 1 4.66 -11.84 -8.52
CA ALA A 1 4.22 -11.34 -9.84
C ALA A 1 3.71 -9.89 -9.77
N THR A 2 3.11 -9.46 -8.63
CA THR A 2 2.50 -8.12 -8.48
C THR A 2 3.46 -7.00 -8.07
N LEU A 3 4.67 -7.33 -7.59
CA LEU A 3 5.67 -6.33 -7.20
C LEU A 3 6.13 -5.51 -8.40
N GLY A 4 6.23 -4.22 -8.23
CA GLY A 4 6.58 -3.27 -9.28
C GLY A 4 5.42 -2.92 -10.22
N ARG A 5 4.22 -3.46 -9.98
CA ARG A 5 3.07 -3.32 -10.86
C ARG A 5 1.95 -2.51 -10.21
N MET A 6 1.16 -1.88 -11.06
CA MET A 6 -0.09 -1.23 -10.69
C MET A 6 -1.26 -2.08 -11.18
N ILE A 7 -2.12 -2.51 -10.27
CA ILE A 7 -3.25 -3.39 -10.57
C ILE A 7 -4.57 -2.79 -10.10
N ASN A 8 -5.66 -3.19 -10.76
CA ASN A 8 -7.03 -2.86 -10.32
C ASN A 8 -7.53 -3.86 -9.25
N VAL A 9 -8.75 -3.66 -8.78
CA VAL A 9 -9.40 -4.52 -7.78
C VAL A 9 -9.64 -5.96 -8.24
N LEU A 10 -9.61 -6.23 -9.53
CA LEU A 10 -9.76 -7.57 -10.11
C LEU A 10 -8.40 -8.28 -10.29
N GLY A 11 -7.31 -7.61 -9.95
CA GLY A 11 -5.95 -8.12 -10.13
C GLY A 11 -5.45 -8.01 -11.56
N GLU A 12 -6.01 -7.12 -12.36
CA GLU A 12 -5.55 -6.84 -13.72
C GLU A 12 -4.56 -5.67 -13.72
N PRO A 13 -3.48 -5.74 -14.51
CA PRO A 13 -2.52 -4.64 -14.58
C PRO A 13 -3.13 -3.43 -15.30
N ILE A 14 -2.93 -2.25 -14.72
CA ILE A 14 -3.37 -0.96 -15.26
C ILE A 14 -2.19 -0.01 -15.55
N ASP A 15 -0.98 -0.52 -15.48
CA ASP A 15 0.28 0.21 -15.72
C ASP A 15 0.72 0.17 -17.20
N GLY A 16 -0.10 -0.34 -18.09
CA GLY A 16 0.24 -0.52 -19.52
C GLY A 16 1.23 -1.66 -19.79
N GLY A 17 1.63 -2.40 -18.76
CA GLY A 17 2.51 -3.56 -18.91
C GLY A 17 1.77 -4.82 -19.40
N ALA A 18 2.55 -5.87 -19.69
CA ALA A 18 2.00 -7.15 -20.12
C ALA A 18 1.06 -7.75 -19.06
N PRO A 19 -0.01 -8.47 -19.46
CA PRO A 19 -0.87 -9.18 -18.54
C PRO A 19 -0.09 -10.22 -17.74
N PHE A 20 -0.59 -10.57 -16.55
CA PHE A 20 0.02 -11.63 -15.77
C PHE A 20 -0.14 -12.99 -16.48
N PRO A 21 0.86 -13.88 -16.38
CA PRO A 21 0.75 -15.24 -16.89
C PRO A 21 -0.49 -15.95 -16.36
N ALA A 22 -1.11 -16.80 -17.18
CA ALA A 22 -2.34 -17.51 -16.84
C ALA A 22 -2.18 -18.46 -15.64
N ASP A 23 -0.97 -18.95 -15.41
CA ASP A 23 -0.57 -19.81 -14.30
C ASP A 23 -0.23 -19.05 -13.00
N THR A 24 -0.37 -17.71 -12.99
CA THR A 24 -0.11 -16.91 -11.79
C THR A 24 -1.04 -17.36 -10.66
N PRO A 25 -0.50 -17.76 -9.49
CA PRO A 25 -1.29 -18.18 -8.35
C PRO A 25 -2.28 -17.09 -7.93
N ARG A 26 -3.54 -17.46 -7.80
CA ARG A 26 -4.61 -16.58 -7.34
C ARG A 26 -5.17 -17.09 -6.02
N ALA A 27 -5.58 -16.19 -5.16
CA ALA A 27 -6.24 -16.52 -3.89
C ALA A 27 -7.63 -15.85 -3.86
N PRO A 28 -8.60 -16.48 -3.17
CA PRO A 28 -9.90 -15.84 -2.94
C PRO A 28 -9.73 -14.51 -2.20
N ILE A 29 -10.46 -13.49 -2.63
CA ILE A 29 -10.48 -12.18 -1.96
C ILE A 29 -11.16 -12.25 -0.59
N HIS A 30 -12.12 -13.16 -0.41
CA HIS A 30 -12.75 -13.41 0.88
C HIS A 30 -11.95 -14.44 1.68
N ARG A 31 -11.25 -13.96 2.69
CA ARG A 31 -10.45 -14.78 3.61
C ARG A 31 -10.99 -14.63 5.04
N ARG A 32 -10.77 -15.65 5.86
CA ARG A 32 -11.01 -15.54 7.30
C ARG A 32 -9.99 -14.57 7.90
N ALA A 33 -10.45 -13.69 8.78
CA ALA A 33 -9.55 -12.85 9.56
C ALA A 33 -8.56 -13.70 10.37
N PRO A 34 -7.31 -13.24 10.58
CA PRO A 34 -6.35 -13.91 11.45
C PRO A 34 -6.94 -14.08 12.85
N THR A 35 -6.71 -15.23 13.47
CA THR A 35 -7.13 -15.46 14.85
C THR A 35 -6.25 -14.66 15.81
N LEU A 36 -6.74 -14.43 17.03
CA LEU A 36 -5.96 -13.73 18.05
C LEU A 36 -4.62 -14.43 18.35
N ALA A 37 -4.58 -15.76 18.20
CA ALA A 37 -3.37 -16.57 18.37
C ALA A 37 -2.32 -16.32 17.27
N ASP A 38 -2.75 -15.94 16.09
CA ASP A 38 -1.87 -15.64 14.95
C ASP A 38 -1.26 -14.23 15.06
N GLN A 39 -1.83 -13.37 15.91
CA GLN A 39 -1.36 -12.01 16.12
C GLN A 39 -0.20 -11.98 17.11
N ARG A 40 1.01 -11.89 16.59
CA ARG A 40 2.20 -11.74 17.43
C ARG A 40 2.33 -10.28 17.87
N GLY A 41 2.10 -10.00 19.14
CA GLY A 41 2.38 -8.69 19.74
C GLY A 41 3.91 -8.44 19.75
N GLN A 42 4.42 -7.70 18.79
CA GLN A 42 5.80 -7.26 18.83
C GLN A 42 5.86 -5.87 19.49
N ARG A 43 6.71 -5.75 20.53
CA ARG A 43 6.97 -4.47 21.23
C ARG A 43 8.13 -3.70 20.59
N GLN A 44 8.39 -3.90 19.31
CA GLN A 44 9.47 -3.21 18.60
C GLN A 44 8.93 -1.94 17.94
N ILE A 45 9.71 -0.87 18.02
CA ILE A 45 9.40 0.39 17.32
C ILE A 45 9.78 0.21 15.84
N PHE A 46 8.90 0.67 14.97
CA PHE A 46 9.17 0.81 13.54
C PHE A 46 9.74 2.21 13.29
N THR A 47 11.05 2.30 13.08
CA THR A 47 11.72 3.57 12.81
C THR A 47 11.38 4.03 11.39
N THR A 48 10.78 5.20 11.27
CA THR A 48 10.36 5.77 9.98
C THR A 48 11.41 6.67 9.34
N GLY A 49 12.37 7.16 10.13
CA GLY A 49 13.33 8.19 9.73
C GLY A 49 12.75 9.62 9.76
N ILE A 50 11.47 9.76 10.05
CA ILE A 50 10.82 11.06 10.21
C ILE A 50 10.90 11.43 11.69
N LYS A 51 11.80 12.34 12.04
CA LYS A 51 12.15 12.69 13.43
C LYS A 51 10.93 12.99 14.31
N VAL A 52 9.96 13.72 13.78
CA VAL A 52 8.75 14.09 14.53
C VAL A 52 7.90 12.86 14.85
N LEU A 53 7.74 11.94 13.91
CA LEU A 53 6.98 10.69 14.14
C LEU A 53 7.73 9.78 15.10
N ASP A 54 9.00 9.57 14.88
CA ASP A 54 9.80 8.64 15.67
C ASP A 54 9.92 9.11 17.14
N LEU A 55 9.87 10.43 17.38
CA LEU A 55 9.99 11.02 18.72
C LEU A 55 8.64 11.17 19.43
N LEU A 56 7.61 11.68 18.74
CA LEU A 56 6.35 12.08 19.37
C LEU A 56 5.22 11.07 19.18
N ALA A 57 5.25 10.28 18.13
CA ALA A 57 4.22 9.29 17.79
C ALA A 57 4.84 8.02 17.18
N PRO A 58 5.72 7.32 17.90
CA PRO A 58 6.43 6.17 17.36
C PRO A 58 5.45 5.08 16.94
N LEU A 59 5.69 4.53 15.75
CA LEU A 59 4.90 3.43 15.21
C LEU A 59 5.38 2.09 15.78
N ALA A 60 4.45 1.25 16.18
CA ALA A 60 4.78 -0.11 16.59
C ALA A 60 4.91 -1.02 15.36
N ARG A 61 5.90 -1.91 15.35
CA ARG A 61 6.05 -2.92 14.32
C ARG A 61 4.87 -3.90 14.37
N GLY A 62 4.17 -4.10 13.25
CA GLY A 62 2.93 -4.87 13.20
C GLY A 62 1.71 -4.14 13.80
N GLY A 63 1.86 -2.87 14.18
CA GLY A 63 0.76 -2.04 14.63
C GLY A 63 -0.04 -1.43 13.48
N LYS A 64 -1.22 -0.91 13.80
CA LYS A 64 -2.08 -0.13 12.90
C LYS A 64 -2.02 1.33 13.32
N ALA A 65 -1.75 2.22 12.36
CA ALA A 65 -1.75 3.66 12.59
C ALA A 65 -2.70 4.33 11.61
N ALA A 66 -3.46 5.31 12.08
CA ALA A 66 -4.35 6.10 11.26
C ALA A 66 -3.88 7.55 11.19
N MET A 67 -3.86 8.10 9.99
CA MET A 67 -3.51 9.49 9.74
C MET A 67 -4.70 10.21 9.12
N PHE A 68 -5.12 11.29 9.76
CA PHE A 68 -6.23 12.12 9.30
C PHE A 68 -5.72 13.50 8.89
N GLY A 69 -6.33 14.07 7.86
CA GLY A 69 -6.01 15.41 7.41
C GLY A 69 -6.83 15.80 6.19
N GLY A 70 -7.03 17.10 5.98
CA GLY A 70 -7.67 17.66 4.81
C GLY A 70 -6.88 17.43 3.52
N ALA A 71 -7.40 17.94 2.41
CA ALA A 71 -6.67 17.92 1.13
C ALA A 71 -5.41 18.81 1.20
N GLY A 72 -4.33 18.40 0.55
CA GLY A 72 -3.13 19.22 0.41
C GLY A 72 -2.22 19.34 1.65
N VAL A 73 -2.47 18.56 2.71
CA VAL A 73 -1.67 18.61 3.96
C VAL A 73 -0.43 17.70 3.95
N GLY A 74 -0.08 17.12 2.83
CA GLY A 74 1.13 16.30 2.69
C GLY A 74 0.98 14.82 3.07
N LYS A 75 -0.24 14.26 3.14
CA LYS A 75 -0.47 12.84 3.43
C LYS A 75 0.30 11.92 2.47
N THR A 76 0.26 12.21 1.17
CA THR A 76 0.96 11.42 0.14
C THR A 76 2.47 11.44 0.35
N VAL A 77 3.03 12.59 0.70
CA VAL A 77 4.48 12.72 1.00
C VAL A 77 4.86 11.85 2.19
N LEU A 78 4.03 11.85 3.24
CA LEU A 78 4.25 11.02 4.41
C LEU A 78 4.19 9.52 4.08
N ILE A 79 3.20 9.11 3.28
CA ILE A 79 3.09 7.72 2.81
C ILE A 79 4.33 7.31 2.00
N MET A 80 4.80 8.18 1.12
CA MET A 80 6.02 7.95 0.35
C MET A 80 7.24 7.70 1.24
N GLU A 81 7.43 8.52 2.27
CA GLU A 81 8.54 8.35 3.21
C GLU A 81 8.41 7.04 4.03
N LEU A 82 7.19 6.65 4.41
CA LEU A 82 6.95 5.37 5.07
C LEU A 82 7.26 4.17 4.16
N ILE A 83 6.90 4.25 2.87
CA ILE A 83 7.26 3.23 1.88
C ILE A 83 8.78 3.16 1.72
N ARG A 84 9.46 4.31 1.62
CA ARG A 84 10.93 4.37 1.54
C ARG A 84 11.60 3.77 2.77
N ALA A 85 11.11 4.07 3.97
CA ALA A 85 11.62 3.49 5.20
C ALA A 85 11.43 1.95 5.21
N THR A 86 10.25 1.48 4.82
CA THR A 86 9.95 0.05 4.77
C THR A 86 10.86 -0.69 3.80
N VAL A 87 11.00 -0.18 2.58
CA VAL A 87 11.78 -0.83 1.53
C VAL A 87 13.29 -0.66 1.74
N GLY A 88 13.72 0.55 2.10
CA GLY A 88 15.14 0.88 2.23
C GLY A 88 15.75 0.43 3.54
N GLN A 89 15.20 0.87 4.66
CA GLN A 89 15.79 0.61 5.99
C GLN A 89 15.44 -0.79 6.51
N HIS A 90 14.21 -1.23 6.31
CA HIS A 90 13.75 -2.52 6.83
C HIS A 90 13.80 -3.66 5.81
N GLN A 91 14.22 -3.38 4.58
CA GLN A 91 14.28 -4.33 3.46
C GLN A 91 12.97 -5.12 3.25
N GLY A 92 11.86 -4.52 3.65
CA GLY A 92 10.53 -5.09 3.54
C GLY A 92 9.92 -4.92 2.15
N LEU A 93 8.72 -5.46 2.01
CA LEU A 93 7.85 -5.23 0.86
C LEU A 93 6.76 -4.24 1.28
N SER A 94 6.30 -3.43 0.34
CA SER A 94 5.21 -2.50 0.55
C SER A 94 4.03 -2.85 -0.35
N VAL A 95 2.83 -2.73 0.18
CA VAL A 95 1.59 -2.78 -0.60
C VAL A 95 0.84 -1.49 -0.34
N PHE A 96 0.53 -0.76 -1.40
CA PHE A 96 -0.27 0.44 -1.33
C PHE A 96 -1.65 0.18 -1.94
N ALA A 97 -2.71 0.41 -1.17
CA ALA A 97 -4.08 0.32 -1.63
C ALA A 97 -4.71 1.72 -1.69
N GLY A 98 -4.92 2.24 -2.90
CA GLY A 98 -5.55 3.53 -3.15
C GLY A 98 -7.06 3.38 -3.38
N ILE A 99 -7.89 3.82 -2.43
CA ILE A 99 -9.34 3.70 -2.50
C ILE A 99 -9.95 5.09 -2.68
N GLY A 100 -10.67 5.28 -3.81
CA GLY A 100 -11.27 6.56 -4.14
C GLY A 100 -10.25 7.64 -4.54
N GLU A 101 -9.05 7.24 -4.90
CA GLU A 101 -8.02 8.13 -5.43
C GLU A 101 -8.38 8.62 -6.84
N ARG A 102 -7.92 9.82 -7.18
CA ARG A 102 -8.01 10.31 -8.55
C ARG A 102 -6.95 9.61 -9.40
N SER A 103 -7.30 9.26 -10.63
CA SER A 103 -6.38 8.58 -11.55
C SER A 103 -5.05 9.31 -11.72
N ARG A 104 -5.08 10.66 -11.73
CA ARG A 104 -3.88 11.48 -11.80
C ARG A 104 -2.98 11.32 -10.57
N GLU A 105 -3.56 11.34 -9.36
CA GLU A 105 -2.80 11.20 -8.11
C GLU A 105 -2.14 9.82 -8.01
N GLY A 106 -2.86 8.77 -8.44
CA GLY A 106 -2.31 7.42 -8.52
C GLY A 106 -1.14 7.31 -9.51
N HIS A 107 -1.26 7.96 -10.66
CA HIS A 107 -0.18 7.99 -11.65
C HIS A 107 1.05 8.77 -11.16
N GLU A 108 0.83 9.93 -10.54
CA GLU A 108 1.90 10.72 -9.93
C GLU A 108 2.65 9.92 -8.85
N LEU A 109 1.92 9.22 -7.97
CA LEU A 109 2.51 8.35 -6.95
C LEU A 109 3.36 7.23 -7.59
N TRP A 110 2.87 6.60 -8.64
CA TRP A 110 3.62 5.56 -9.35
C TRP A 110 4.94 6.09 -9.91
N LEU A 111 4.91 7.27 -10.56
CA LEU A 111 6.12 7.92 -11.09
C LEU A 111 7.12 8.28 -9.98
N GLU A 112 6.63 8.77 -8.84
CA GLU A 112 7.48 9.12 -7.71
C GLU A 112 8.14 7.88 -7.09
N LEU A 113 7.41 6.78 -6.93
CA LEU A 113 7.96 5.50 -6.46
C LEU A 113 9.01 4.94 -7.42
N ALA A 114 8.79 5.09 -8.72
CA ALA A 114 9.77 4.69 -9.74
C ALA A 114 11.05 5.53 -9.64
N ARG A 115 10.92 6.86 -9.52
CA ARG A 115 12.06 7.77 -9.34
C ARG A 115 12.82 7.51 -8.04
N ALA A 116 12.11 7.16 -6.99
CA ALA A 116 12.69 6.80 -5.70
C ALA A 116 13.38 5.42 -5.68
N GLY A 117 13.24 4.63 -6.73
CA GLY A 117 13.82 3.28 -6.83
C GLY A 117 13.18 2.24 -5.91
N VAL A 118 12.02 2.53 -5.31
CA VAL A 118 11.32 1.63 -4.38
C VAL A 118 10.20 0.82 -5.05
N LEU A 119 9.83 1.19 -6.28
CA LEU A 119 8.77 0.54 -7.04
C LEU A 119 8.97 -0.99 -7.18
N PRO A 120 10.18 -1.53 -7.44
CA PRO A 120 10.36 -2.98 -7.58
C PRO A 120 9.98 -3.82 -6.36
N LYS A 121 9.92 -3.20 -5.18
CA LYS A 121 9.52 -3.83 -3.91
C LYS A 121 8.15 -3.36 -3.42
N THR A 122 7.40 -2.65 -4.25
CA THR A 122 6.08 -2.10 -3.93
C THR A 122 5.05 -2.64 -4.89
N ALA A 123 3.91 -3.09 -4.39
CA ALA A 123 2.73 -3.39 -5.19
C ALA A 123 1.68 -2.29 -5.00
N LEU A 124 1.07 -1.83 -6.09
CA LEU A 124 0.06 -0.79 -6.06
C LEU A 124 -1.29 -1.38 -6.48
N VAL A 125 -2.30 -1.23 -5.63
CA VAL A 125 -3.67 -1.69 -5.91
C VAL A 125 -4.59 -0.49 -5.87
N PHE A 126 -5.28 -0.21 -6.96
CA PHE A 126 -6.14 0.96 -7.07
C PHE A 126 -7.61 0.60 -7.28
N GLY A 127 -8.47 1.15 -6.41
CA GLY A 127 -9.90 1.29 -6.62
C GLY A 127 -10.21 2.76 -6.86
N GLN A 128 -10.00 3.24 -8.09
CA GLN A 128 -10.10 4.65 -8.46
C GLN A 128 -11.53 5.19 -8.37
N MET A 129 -11.70 6.51 -8.37
CA MET A 129 -13.02 7.14 -8.35
C MET A 129 -13.92 6.73 -9.54
N ALA A 130 -13.33 6.40 -10.68
CA ALA A 130 -14.04 5.93 -11.86
C ALA A 130 -14.59 4.50 -11.73
N GLU A 131 -14.07 3.72 -10.78
CA GLU A 131 -14.51 2.36 -10.53
C GLU A 131 -15.89 2.32 -9.86
N PRO A 132 -16.70 1.26 -10.12
CA PRO A 132 -17.97 1.07 -9.45
C PRO A 132 -17.83 1.08 -7.92
N PRO A 133 -18.84 1.61 -7.18
CA PRO A 133 -18.78 1.65 -5.71
C PRO A 133 -18.53 0.30 -5.06
N GLY A 134 -19.08 -0.78 -5.62
CA GLY A 134 -18.85 -2.14 -5.13
C GLY A 134 -17.40 -2.60 -5.23
N ALA A 135 -16.71 -2.25 -6.31
CA ALA A 135 -15.30 -2.57 -6.50
C ALA A 135 -14.41 -1.85 -5.47
N ARG A 136 -14.71 -0.57 -5.21
CA ARG A 136 -13.99 0.22 -4.18
C ARG A 136 -14.22 -0.33 -2.77
N SER A 137 -15.46 -0.74 -2.48
CA SER A 137 -15.80 -1.38 -1.20
C SER A 137 -15.09 -2.72 -1.05
N CYS A 138 -15.02 -3.51 -2.13
CA CYS A 138 -14.30 -4.79 -2.13
C CYS A 138 -12.83 -4.62 -1.77
N LEU A 139 -12.15 -3.61 -2.32
CA LEU A 139 -10.74 -3.35 -2.01
C LEU A 139 -10.53 -3.04 -0.51
N LEU A 140 -11.46 -2.34 0.13
CA LEU A 140 -11.39 -2.05 1.56
C LEU A 140 -11.40 -3.33 2.42
N TYR A 141 -12.20 -4.33 2.05
CA TYR A 141 -12.30 -5.60 2.77
C TYR A 141 -11.15 -6.57 2.49
N THR A 142 -10.40 -6.38 1.41
CA THR A 142 -9.37 -7.31 0.96
C THR A 142 -7.96 -6.80 1.16
N SER A 143 -7.78 -5.57 1.64
CA SER A 143 -6.48 -4.94 1.86
C SER A 143 -5.83 -5.29 3.21
N ASP A 144 -6.47 -6.11 4.04
CA ASP A 144 -5.93 -6.60 5.32
C ASP A 144 -5.00 -7.82 5.17
#